data_4d820b1ef6ca6a72eaae36f1f8d19d50
#
_entry.id   4d820b1ef6ca6a72eaae36f1f8d19d50
#
_cell.length_a   1.000
_cell.length_b   1.000
_cell.length_c   1.000
_cell.angle_alpha   90.00
_cell.angle_beta   90.00
_cell.angle_gamma   90.00
#
_symmetry.space_group_name_H-M   'P 1'
#
loop_
_entity.id
_entity.type
_entity.pdbx_description
1 polymer ?
#
loop_
_entity_poly.entity_id
_entity_poly.type
_entity_poly.pdbx_seq_one_letter_code
_entity_poly.pdbx_strand_id
1 'polypeptide(L)'
;DGGSNWQNLKDRIKGLPEFSWVSKIHASEHEAGTAFLTVDQHRMDDFRPYIFMTKNFGKSWEKISSNLPQDDYVKVVRQDPHNPKLLFAGMEHGIYASWNTGKNWEKINIDLPNVSVRDLRIHKRDRDLIVGTHGRGAYILDDIRPIEELDQAIDKLVHLFPIREGVLWNMYWRLENLGDRTYSAKNPEYGTNINYYL
;
A
#
# COMPACT_ATOMS: atom_id res chain seq x y z
N ASP A 1 0.16 27.37 5.98
CA ASP A 1 0.52 28.36 7.01
C ASP A 1 1.79 27.97 7.80
N GLY A 2 2.45 26.87 7.39
CA GLY A 2 3.71 26.38 8.00
C GLY A 2 3.57 25.98 9.48
N GLY A 3 2.37 25.59 9.92
CA GLY A 3 2.12 25.22 11.32
C GLY A 3 1.79 26.38 12.25
N SER A 4 1.47 27.54 11.69
CA SER A 4 1.09 28.71 12.49
C SER A 4 -0.27 28.52 13.18
N ASN A 5 -1.14 27.68 12.64
CA ASN A 5 -2.44 27.36 13.20
C ASN A 5 -2.65 25.86 13.28
N TRP A 6 -3.11 25.39 14.44
CA TRP A 6 -3.42 23.99 14.70
C TRP A 6 -4.85 23.82 15.15
N GLN A 7 -5.54 22.82 14.62
CA GLN A 7 -6.89 22.48 15.03
C GLN A 7 -6.97 20.99 15.38
N ASN A 8 -7.55 20.67 16.54
CA ASN A 8 -7.85 19.28 16.88
C ASN A 8 -9.08 18.82 16.10
N LEU A 9 -8.93 17.71 15.35
CA LEU A 9 -9.98 17.14 14.50
C LEU A 9 -10.65 15.90 15.12
N LYS A 10 -10.28 15.48 16.33
CA LYS A 10 -10.75 14.24 16.95
C LYS A 10 -12.28 14.12 16.92
N ASP A 11 -12.98 15.17 17.31
CA ASP A 11 -14.45 15.17 17.41
C ASP A 11 -15.16 15.13 16.04
N ARG A 12 -14.43 15.33 14.96
CA ARG A 12 -14.95 15.26 13.58
C ARG A 12 -14.85 13.85 12.97
N ILE A 13 -14.13 12.94 13.63
CA ILE A 13 -13.91 11.57 13.17
C ILE A 13 -14.91 10.66 13.90
N LYS A 14 -16.09 10.49 13.33
CA LYS A 14 -17.11 9.60 13.92
C LYS A 14 -16.64 8.16 13.97
N GLY A 15 -16.78 7.52 15.14
CA GLY A 15 -16.36 6.13 15.35
C GLY A 15 -14.86 5.96 15.59
N LEU A 16 -14.14 7.06 15.86
CA LEU A 16 -12.78 7.00 16.35
C LEU A 16 -12.81 6.49 17.80
N PRO A 17 -12.10 5.39 18.14
CA PRO A 17 -12.03 4.92 19.51
C PRO A 17 -11.39 5.92 20.46
N GLU A 18 -11.69 5.81 21.75
CA GLU A 18 -10.96 6.58 22.77
C GLU A 18 -9.48 6.13 22.82
N PHE A 19 -8.61 7.05 23.22
CA PHE A 19 -7.16 6.81 23.29
C PHE A 19 -6.55 6.27 22.00
N SER A 20 -7.11 6.67 20.84
CA SER A 20 -6.66 6.23 19.53
C SER A 20 -5.22 6.63 19.24
N TRP A 21 -4.47 5.66 18.72
CA TRP A 21 -3.12 5.88 18.20
C TRP A 21 -3.18 6.02 16.67
N VAL A 22 -2.97 7.23 16.17
CA VAL A 22 -2.84 7.47 14.72
C VAL A 22 -1.55 6.85 14.23
N SER A 23 -1.65 5.79 13.44
CA SER A 23 -0.48 5.07 12.93
C SER A 23 0.09 5.73 11.67
N LYS A 24 -0.79 6.22 10.77
CA LYS A 24 -0.38 6.88 9.54
C LYS A 24 -1.42 7.89 9.05
N ILE A 25 -0.92 8.96 8.40
CA ILE A 25 -1.71 9.87 7.58
C ILE A 25 -1.12 9.87 6.17
N HIS A 26 -1.97 9.81 5.17
CA HIS A 26 -1.60 9.89 3.75
C HIS A 26 -2.50 10.93 3.06
N ALA A 27 -1.92 12.00 2.57
CA ALA A 27 -2.62 12.98 1.75
C ALA A 27 -2.73 12.46 0.31
N SER A 28 -3.90 12.62 -0.29
CA SER A 28 -4.10 12.30 -1.71
C SER A 28 -3.25 13.19 -2.60
N GLU A 29 -2.64 12.59 -3.62
CA GLU A 29 -1.94 13.34 -4.66
C GLU A 29 -2.86 13.71 -5.83
N HIS A 30 -4.05 13.09 -5.89
CA HIS A 30 -5.01 13.28 -6.96
C HIS A 30 -6.04 14.37 -6.66
N GLU A 31 -6.42 14.54 -5.40
CA GLU A 31 -7.53 15.40 -5.02
C GLU A 31 -7.21 16.21 -3.77
N ALA A 32 -7.18 17.53 -3.93
CA ALA A 32 -6.97 18.45 -2.82
C ALA A 32 -8.09 18.30 -1.77
N GLY A 33 -7.69 18.30 -0.50
CA GLY A 33 -8.61 18.11 0.62
C GLY A 33 -8.94 16.67 0.94
N THR A 34 -8.46 15.71 0.13
CA THR A 34 -8.58 14.27 0.39
C THR A 34 -7.37 13.76 1.15
N ALA A 35 -7.62 13.03 2.23
CA ALA A 35 -6.60 12.36 3.01
C ALA A 35 -7.16 11.08 3.66
N PHE A 36 -6.25 10.16 3.94
CA PHE A 36 -6.52 8.88 4.57
C PHE A 36 -5.81 8.81 5.91
N LEU A 37 -6.47 8.25 6.90
CA LEU A 37 -5.99 8.10 8.27
C LEU A 37 -6.12 6.65 8.68
N THR A 38 -5.06 6.06 9.25
CA THR A 38 -5.12 4.75 9.90
C THR A 38 -4.92 4.89 11.41
N VAL A 39 -5.65 4.09 12.15
CA VAL A 39 -5.60 4.05 13.61
C VAL A 39 -5.32 2.63 14.08
N ASP A 40 -4.39 2.53 15.00
CA ASP A 40 -3.94 1.29 15.62
C ASP A 40 -4.35 1.27 17.08
N GLN A 41 -5.21 0.32 17.46
CA GLN A 41 -5.74 0.15 18.80
C GLN A 41 -5.29 -1.15 19.48
N HIS A 42 -4.37 -1.92 18.87
CA HIS A 42 -3.97 -3.23 19.43
C HIS A 42 -3.47 -3.15 20.88
N ARG A 43 -2.88 -2.01 21.28
CA ARG A 43 -2.41 -1.79 22.67
C ARG A 43 -3.55 -1.63 23.68
N MET A 44 -4.78 -1.42 23.18
CA MET A 44 -5.99 -1.33 23.98
C MET A 44 -6.84 -2.60 23.82
N ASP A 45 -6.23 -3.70 23.36
CA ASP A 45 -6.88 -4.98 23.10
C ASP A 45 -8.02 -4.90 22.06
N ASP A 46 -7.90 -3.96 21.14
CA ASP A 46 -8.81 -3.77 20.02
C ASP A 46 -8.06 -3.97 18.70
N PHE A 47 -8.29 -5.12 18.06
CA PHE A 47 -7.62 -5.54 16.83
C PHE A 47 -8.41 -5.18 15.56
N ARG A 48 -9.53 -4.48 15.70
CA ARG A 48 -10.34 -4.07 14.54
C ARG A 48 -9.60 -3.07 13.66
N PRO A 49 -9.78 -3.15 12.31
CA PRO A 49 -9.17 -2.21 11.38
C PRO A 49 -9.90 -0.87 11.40
N TYR A 50 -9.14 0.20 11.46
CA TYR A 50 -9.64 1.56 11.43
C TYR A 50 -8.94 2.34 10.32
N ILE A 51 -9.66 2.55 9.20
CA ILE A 51 -9.24 3.45 8.12
C ILE A 51 -10.34 4.49 7.94
N PHE A 52 -9.95 5.75 7.96
CA PHE A 52 -10.84 6.88 7.73
C PHE A 52 -10.36 7.68 6.53
N MET A 53 -11.31 8.24 5.79
CA MET A 53 -11.06 9.13 4.65
C MET A 53 -11.79 10.44 4.85
N THR A 54 -11.13 11.54 4.51
CA THR A 54 -11.75 12.86 4.33
C THR A 54 -11.63 13.29 2.87
N LYS A 55 -12.58 14.10 2.40
CA LYS A 55 -12.55 14.76 1.07
C LYS A 55 -12.71 16.28 1.16
N ASN A 56 -12.66 16.83 2.36
CA ASN A 56 -12.99 18.22 2.62
C ASN A 56 -12.08 18.88 3.66
N PHE A 57 -10.77 18.60 3.55
CA PHE A 57 -9.75 19.15 4.46
C PHE A 57 -10.00 18.80 5.93
N GLY A 58 -10.50 17.59 6.23
CA GLY A 58 -10.76 17.13 7.59
C GLY A 58 -12.01 17.68 8.25
N LYS A 59 -12.91 18.37 7.52
CA LYS A 59 -14.19 18.85 8.08
C LYS A 59 -15.11 17.69 8.46
N SER A 60 -15.07 16.59 7.72
CA SER A 60 -15.74 15.34 8.04
C SER A 60 -14.90 14.14 7.59
N TRP A 61 -15.13 12.99 8.21
CA TRP A 61 -14.43 11.75 7.96
C TRP A 61 -15.41 10.58 7.81
N GLU A 62 -15.12 9.67 6.91
CA GLU A 62 -15.87 8.44 6.67
C GLU A 62 -14.98 7.24 6.99
N LYS A 63 -15.51 6.23 7.68
CA LYS A 63 -14.82 4.96 7.91
C LYS A 63 -14.92 4.10 6.64
N ILE A 64 -13.78 3.68 6.11
CA ILE A 64 -13.68 2.92 4.85
C ILE A 64 -13.04 1.54 5.03
N SER A 65 -13.17 0.93 6.19
CA SER A 65 -12.61 -0.39 6.53
C SER A 65 -13.67 -1.47 6.79
N SER A 66 -14.87 -1.35 6.18
CA SER A 66 -16.06 -2.12 6.56
C SER A 66 -15.94 -3.63 6.38
N ASN A 67 -15.26 -4.11 5.33
CA ASN A 67 -15.14 -5.55 5.03
C ASN A 67 -13.73 -6.13 5.29
N LEU A 68 -12.86 -5.37 5.95
CA LEU A 68 -11.59 -5.90 6.43
C LEU A 68 -11.82 -6.88 7.61
N PRO A 69 -10.97 -7.89 7.81
CA PRO A 69 -11.03 -8.77 8.97
C PRO A 69 -11.05 -7.99 10.28
N GLN A 70 -11.92 -8.39 11.22
CA GLN A 70 -12.12 -7.63 12.45
C GLN A 70 -11.10 -7.96 13.56
N ASP A 71 -10.25 -8.93 13.31
CA ASP A 71 -9.17 -9.42 14.18
C ASP A 71 -7.76 -9.10 13.62
N ASP A 72 -7.70 -8.21 12.63
CA ASP A 72 -6.44 -7.85 11.93
C ASP A 72 -6.35 -6.33 11.78
N TYR A 73 -5.54 -5.68 12.64
CA TYR A 73 -5.45 -4.23 12.67
C TYR A 73 -4.56 -3.65 11.55
N VAL A 74 -4.89 -2.44 11.13
CA VAL A 74 -4.21 -1.75 10.05
C VAL A 74 -3.10 -0.83 10.58
N LYS A 75 -1.95 -0.83 9.91
CA LYS A 75 -0.83 0.08 10.22
C LYS A 75 -0.72 1.23 9.25
N VAL A 76 -0.97 0.99 7.99
CA VAL A 76 -0.72 1.96 6.92
C VAL A 76 -1.75 1.82 5.81
N VAL A 77 -2.13 2.94 5.23
CA VAL A 77 -2.86 3.01 3.97
C VAL A 77 -2.09 3.90 2.99
N ARG A 78 -2.08 3.51 1.71
CA ARG A 78 -1.52 4.30 0.61
C ARG A 78 -2.48 4.31 -0.56
N GLN A 79 -2.66 5.48 -1.14
CA GLN A 79 -3.32 5.63 -2.42
C GLN A 79 -2.29 5.46 -3.53
N ASP A 80 -2.67 4.77 -4.58
CA ASP A 80 -1.85 4.61 -5.76
C ASP A 80 -1.67 5.96 -6.49
N PRO A 81 -0.45 6.30 -6.93
CA PRO A 81 -0.19 7.58 -7.60
C PRO A 81 -0.70 7.66 -9.05
N HIS A 82 -1.15 6.53 -9.65
CA HIS A 82 -1.65 6.47 -11.03
C HIS A 82 -3.14 6.16 -11.10
N ASN A 83 -3.65 5.36 -10.17
CA ASN A 83 -5.08 5.04 -10.07
C ASN A 83 -5.68 5.64 -8.78
N PRO A 84 -6.45 6.75 -8.86
CA PRO A 84 -7.02 7.41 -7.69
C PRO A 84 -8.00 6.56 -6.88
N LYS A 85 -8.53 5.48 -7.46
CA LYS A 85 -9.45 4.57 -6.78
C LYS A 85 -8.75 3.45 -6.03
N LEU A 86 -7.48 3.17 -6.41
CA LEU A 86 -6.70 2.08 -5.83
C LEU A 86 -6.05 2.51 -4.52
N LEU A 87 -6.35 1.76 -3.48
CA LEU A 87 -5.73 1.90 -2.16
C LEU A 87 -5.08 0.58 -1.77
N PHE A 88 -3.94 0.67 -1.09
CA PHE A 88 -3.30 -0.46 -0.44
C PHE A 88 -3.32 -0.26 1.09
N ALA A 89 -3.68 -1.29 1.84
CA ALA A 89 -3.63 -1.31 3.30
C ALA A 89 -2.65 -2.38 3.78
N GLY A 90 -1.69 -1.96 4.59
CA GLY A 90 -0.78 -2.88 5.29
C GLY A 90 -1.32 -3.20 6.67
N MET A 91 -1.51 -4.49 6.93
CA MET A 91 -2.10 -5.03 8.14
C MET A 91 -1.13 -5.94 8.90
N GLU A 92 -1.52 -6.46 10.04
CA GLU A 92 -0.66 -7.37 10.83
C GLU A 92 -0.38 -8.68 10.08
N HIS A 93 -1.32 -9.15 9.25
CA HIS A 93 -1.21 -10.44 8.56
C HIS A 93 -1.18 -10.33 7.03
N GLY A 94 -0.70 -9.21 6.50
CA GLY A 94 -0.50 -9.05 5.06
C GLY A 94 -0.97 -7.72 4.47
N ILE A 95 -1.29 -7.75 3.18
CA ILE A 95 -1.67 -6.57 2.41
C ILE A 95 -3.05 -6.78 1.80
N TYR A 96 -3.85 -5.74 1.83
CA TYR A 96 -5.15 -5.66 1.17
C TYR A 96 -5.14 -4.53 0.15
N ALA A 97 -5.86 -4.73 -0.93
CA ALA A 97 -6.09 -3.71 -1.96
C ALA A 97 -7.58 -3.40 -2.08
N SER A 98 -7.89 -2.19 -2.47
CA SER A 98 -9.24 -1.73 -2.79
C SER A 98 -9.21 -0.93 -4.08
N TRP A 99 -10.00 -1.33 -5.08
CA TRP A 99 -10.13 -0.64 -6.37
C TRP A 99 -11.28 0.36 -6.42
N ASN A 100 -11.94 0.60 -5.30
CA ASN A 100 -13.12 1.46 -5.19
C ASN A 100 -13.06 2.42 -4.01
N THR A 101 -11.87 2.92 -3.72
CA THR A 101 -11.61 3.93 -2.67
C THR A 101 -12.05 3.45 -1.28
N GLY A 102 -11.77 2.18 -0.95
CA GLY A 102 -11.99 1.59 0.38
C GLY A 102 -13.42 1.10 0.64
N LYS A 103 -14.30 1.03 -0.39
CA LYS A 103 -15.63 0.44 -0.21
C LYS A 103 -15.56 -1.06 -0.01
N ASN A 104 -14.67 -1.73 -0.76
CA ASN A 104 -14.37 -3.15 -0.61
C ASN A 104 -12.86 -3.36 -0.64
N TRP A 105 -12.39 -4.29 0.18
CA TRP A 105 -10.99 -4.66 0.28
C TRP A 105 -10.82 -6.14 0.01
N GLU A 106 -9.77 -6.50 -0.69
CA GLU A 106 -9.41 -7.88 -1.00
C GLU A 106 -7.96 -8.13 -0.61
N LYS A 107 -7.68 -9.27 0.00
CA LYS A 107 -6.32 -9.67 0.34
C LYS A 107 -5.56 -10.00 -0.95
N ILE A 108 -4.42 -9.34 -1.14
CA ILE A 108 -3.54 -9.67 -2.27
C ILE A 108 -2.47 -10.66 -1.83
N ASN A 109 -2.31 -11.72 -2.61
CA ASN A 109 -1.26 -12.70 -2.40
C ASN A 109 -0.08 -12.38 -3.34
N ILE A 110 1.04 -11.95 -2.75
CA ILE A 110 2.26 -11.54 -3.46
C ILE A 110 3.49 -12.30 -2.95
N ASP A 111 3.33 -13.56 -2.58
CA ASP A 111 4.37 -14.38 -1.94
C ASP A 111 4.97 -13.74 -0.66
N LEU A 112 4.24 -12.82 -0.07
CA LEU A 112 4.61 -12.26 1.22
C LEU A 112 4.28 -13.28 2.32
N PRO A 113 5.25 -13.68 3.15
CA PRO A 113 4.95 -14.53 4.29
C PRO A 113 3.96 -13.84 5.23
N ASN A 114 3.32 -14.60 6.10
CA ASN A 114 2.47 -14.04 7.13
C ASN A 114 3.32 -13.20 8.09
N VAL A 115 3.30 -11.89 7.88
CA VAL A 115 4.18 -10.93 8.57
C VAL A 115 3.49 -9.57 8.68
N SER A 116 3.76 -8.89 9.79
CA SER A 116 3.23 -7.54 10.03
C SER A 116 3.81 -6.54 9.04
N VAL A 117 2.93 -5.86 8.31
CA VAL A 117 3.30 -4.81 7.36
C VAL A 117 3.28 -3.46 8.09
N ARG A 118 4.46 -2.84 8.20
CA ARG A 118 4.63 -1.60 8.97
C ARG A 118 4.56 -0.34 8.13
N ASP A 119 5.03 -0.38 6.91
CA ASP A 119 4.90 0.71 5.95
C ASP A 119 4.76 0.18 4.52
N LEU A 120 4.13 0.98 3.68
CA LEU A 120 3.98 0.77 2.25
C LEU A 120 4.45 2.01 1.51
N ARG A 121 5.11 1.82 0.38
CA ARG A 121 5.45 2.88 -0.56
C ARG A 121 5.24 2.38 -1.97
N ILE A 122 4.78 3.26 -2.84
CA ILE A 122 4.65 3.00 -4.26
C ILE A 122 5.67 3.86 -4.97
N HIS A 123 6.59 3.23 -5.70
CA HIS A 123 7.58 3.93 -6.49
C HIS A 123 6.94 4.44 -7.78
N LYS A 124 6.75 5.76 -7.89
CA LYS A 124 5.94 6.38 -8.96
C LYS A 124 6.43 6.06 -10.36
N ARG A 125 7.74 6.13 -10.60
CA ARG A 125 8.34 5.92 -11.94
C ARG A 125 8.23 4.45 -12.37
N ASP A 126 8.64 3.54 -11.48
CA ASP A 126 8.77 2.12 -11.83
C ASP A 126 7.48 1.35 -11.52
N ARG A 127 6.54 1.95 -10.77
CA ARG A 127 5.30 1.32 -10.32
C ARG A 127 5.55 0.05 -9.53
N ASP A 128 6.50 0.12 -8.60
CA ASP A 128 6.83 -0.98 -7.69
C ASP A 128 6.19 -0.73 -6.32
N LEU A 129 5.62 -1.77 -5.72
CA LEU A 129 5.10 -1.69 -4.34
C LEU A 129 6.18 -2.17 -3.37
N ILE A 130 6.66 -1.26 -2.56
CA ILE A 130 7.67 -1.51 -1.54
C ILE A 130 6.97 -1.75 -0.20
N VAL A 131 7.25 -2.88 0.43
CA VAL A 131 6.61 -3.37 1.65
C VAL A 131 7.65 -3.44 2.76
N GLY A 132 7.53 -2.57 3.75
CA GLY A 132 8.33 -2.62 4.97
C GLY A 132 7.67 -3.51 6.01
N THR A 133 8.35 -4.56 6.48
CA THR A 133 7.79 -5.53 7.43
C THR A 133 8.42 -5.41 8.82
N HIS A 134 7.78 -6.00 9.81
CA HIS A 134 8.35 -6.16 11.14
C HIS A 134 9.15 -7.46 11.22
N GLY A 135 10.47 -7.32 11.34
CA GLY A 135 11.38 -8.43 11.60
C GLY A 135 11.78 -9.27 10.38
N ARG A 136 11.26 -8.98 9.16
CA ARG A 136 11.59 -9.72 7.94
C ARG A 136 12.10 -8.85 6.79
N GLY A 137 12.62 -7.65 7.11
CA GLY A 137 13.17 -6.74 6.11
C GLY A 137 12.12 -6.09 5.22
N ALA A 138 12.47 -5.82 3.99
CA ALA A 138 11.61 -5.22 2.99
C ALA A 138 11.42 -6.15 1.80
N TYR A 139 10.23 -6.11 1.21
CA TYR A 139 9.86 -6.81 0.00
C TYR A 139 9.49 -5.80 -1.07
N ILE A 140 9.75 -6.13 -2.32
CA ILE A 140 9.41 -5.30 -3.46
C ILE A 140 8.59 -6.17 -4.42
N LEU A 141 7.39 -5.73 -4.74
CA LEU A 141 6.61 -6.25 -5.84
C LEU A 141 6.85 -5.35 -7.03
N ASP A 142 7.60 -5.86 -7.98
CA ASP A 142 7.91 -5.16 -9.22
C ASP A 142 6.68 -5.06 -10.11
N ASP A 143 6.47 -3.90 -10.72
CA ASP A 143 5.46 -3.65 -11.74
C ASP A 143 4.01 -3.98 -11.34
N ILE A 144 3.40 -3.12 -10.53
CA ILE A 144 2.00 -3.29 -10.09
C ILE A 144 0.96 -2.85 -11.12
N ARG A 145 1.34 -2.55 -12.39
CA ARG A 145 0.37 -2.17 -13.44
C ARG A 145 -0.79 -3.17 -13.60
N PRO A 146 -0.55 -4.50 -13.52
CA PRO A 146 -1.66 -5.45 -13.54
C PRO A 146 -2.65 -5.26 -12.38
N ILE A 147 -2.16 -4.84 -11.21
CA ILE A 147 -3.02 -4.52 -10.05
C ILE A 147 -3.74 -3.19 -10.26
N GLU A 148 -3.04 -2.18 -10.80
CA GLU A 148 -3.63 -0.85 -11.07
C GLU A 148 -4.81 -0.90 -12.04
N GLU A 149 -4.81 -1.86 -12.98
CA GLU A 149 -5.82 -2.01 -14.04
C GLU A 149 -6.74 -3.23 -13.86
N LEU A 150 -6.64 -3.95 -12.74
CA LEU A 150 -7.38 -5.19 -12.53
C LEU A 150 -8.90 -4.99 -12.59
N ASP A 151 -9.40 -3.87 -12.08
CA ASP A 151 -10.81 -3.51 -12.13
C ASP A 151 -11.35 -3.35 -13.56
N GLN A 152 -10.48 -3.05 -14.52
CA GLN A 152 -10.82 -2.93 -15.94
C GLN A 152 -10.71 -4.27 -16.70
N ALA A 153 -9.99 -5.21 -16.12
CA ALA A 153 -9.69 -6.51 -16.74
C ALA A 153 -10.69 -7.60 -16.33
N ILE A 154 -11.16 -7.57 -15.08
CA ILE A 154 -11.90 -8.67 -14.44
C ILE A 154 -13.21 -9.06 -15.15
N ASP A 155 -13.83 -8.14 -15.85
CA ASP A 155 -15.07 -8.39 -16.61
C ASP A 155 -14.81 -8.73 -18.10
N LYS A 156 -13.55 -8.85 -18.52
CA LYS A 156 -13.18 -9.16 -19.90
C LYS A 156 -12.80 -10.64 -20.03
N LEU A 157 -13.07 -11.21 -21.22
CA LEU A 157 -12.61 -12.56 -21.56
C LEU A 157 -11.09 -12.65 -21.64
N VAL A 158 -10.46 -11.59 -22.13
CA VAL A 158 -8.99 -11.48 -22.26
C VAL A 158 -8.59 -10.02 -22.07
N HIS A 159 -7.56 -9.78 -21.30
CA HIS A 159 -6.95 -8.47 -21.17
C HIS A 159 -5.42 -8.58 -21.13
N LEU A 160 -4.75 -7.84 -22.00
CA LEU A 160 -3.30 -7.69 -21.97
C LEU A 160 -2.97 -6.41 -21.19
N PHE A 161 -2.24 -6.55 -20.10
CA PHE A 161 -1.79 -5.39 -19.32
C PHE A 161 -0.65 -4.65 -20.02
N PRO A 162 -0.46 -3.35 -19.75
CA PRO A 162 0.67 -2.59 -20.28
C PRO A 162 2.00 -3.26 -19.94
N ILE A 163 2.84 -3.39 -20.95
CA ILE A 163 4.14 -4.03 -20.81
C ILE A 163 5.18 -3.00 -20.36
N ARG A 164 5.93 -3.30 -19.31
CA ARG A 164 7.06 -2.47 -18.86
C ARG A 164 8.17 -2.51 -19.91
N GLU A 165 8.78 -1.38 -20.17
CA GLU A 165 9.97 -1.33 -21.02
C GLU A 165 11.09 -2.20 -20.43
N GLY A 166 11.63 -3.08 -21.26
CA GLY A 166 12.79 -3.89 -20.89
C GLY A 166 14.04 -3.03 -20.82
N VAL A 167 14.79 -3.11 -19.75
CA VAL A 167 16.07 -2.42 -19.60
C VAL A 167 17.20 -3.36 -19.97
N LEU A 168 17.92 -3.04 -21.05
CA LEU A 168 19.15 -3.72 -21.38
C LEU A 168 20.26 -3.19 -20.47
N TRP A 169 20.76 -4.01 -19.58
CA TRP A 169 21.85 -3.64 -18.69
C TRP A 169 23.09 -4.49 -18.96
N ASN A 170 24.29 -3.87 -18.80
CA ASN A 170 25.55 -4.56 -18.93
C ASN A 170 25.99 -5.14 -17.60
N MET A 171 26.31 -6.41 -17.59
CA MET A 171 26.83 -7.07 -16.38
C MET A 171 28.22 -6.54 -16.07
N TYR A 172 28.40 -5.99 -14.88
CA TYR A 172 29.69 -5.59 -14.39
C TYR A 172 30.27 -6.69 -13.51
N TRP A 173 31.40 -7.27 -13.93
CA TRP A 173 32.12 -8.25 -13.15
C TRP A 173 33.04 -7.54 -12.17
N ARG A 174 32.75 -7.66 -10.88
CA ARG A 174 33.69 -7.22 -9.85
C ARG A 174 34.86 -8.19 -9.79
N LEU A 175 36.06 -7.66 -9.90
CA LEU A 175 37.31 -8.42 -9.72
C LEU A 175 37.70 -8.54 -8.23
N GLU A 176 36.96 -7.90 -7.35
CA GLU A 176 37.23 -7.87 -5.92
C GLU A 176 36.58 -9.06 -5.21
N ASN A 177 37.32 -9.66 -4.27
CA ASN A 177 36.77 -10.65 -3.36
C ASN A 177 35.95 -9.96 -2.27
N LEU A 178 34.65 -10.17 -2.25
CA LEU A 178 33.73 -9.56 -1.29
C LEU A 178 33.70 -10.31 0.06
N GLY A 179 34.43 -11.42 0.20
CA GLY A 179 34.44 -12.28 1.40
C GLY A 179 33.19 -13.17 1.52
N ASP A 180 33.21 -14.07 2.50
CA ASP A 180 32.23 -15.14 2.65
C ASP A 180 30.88 -14.70 3.23
N ARG A 181 30.80 -13.50 3.81
CA ARG A 181 29.61 -13.01 4.52
C ARG A 181 28.84 -11.90 3.78
N THR A 182 29.14 -11.73 2.51
CA THR A 182 28.46 -10.70 1.70
C THR A 182 27.19 -11.29 1.09
N TYR A 183 26.04 -10.67 1.40
CA TYR A 183 24.79 -11.03 0.75
C TYR A 183 24.85 -10.66 -0.73
N SER A 184 24.47 -11.59 -1.59
CA SER A 184 24.33 -11.39 -3.02
C SER A 184 22.99 -11.93 -3.48
N ALA A 185 22.17 -11.08 -4.08
CA ALA A 185 20.93 -11.49 -4.71
C ALA A 185 21.17 -11.83 -6.20
N LYS A 186 20.27 -12.65 -6.77
CA LYS A 186 20.26 -12.87 -8.22
C LYS A 186 19.91 -11.56 -8.93
N ASN A 187 20.55 -11.33 -10.07
CA ASN A 187 20.14 -10.25 -10.96
C ASN A 187 18.73 -10.52 -11.51
N PRO A 188 17.97 -9.46 -11.85
CA PRO A 188 16.74 -9.63 -12.62
C PRO A 188 17.01 -10.39 -13.92
N GLU A 189 16.03 -11.16 -14.37
CA GLU A 189 16.11 -11.83 -15.66
C GLU A 189 16.11 -10.80 -16.80
N TYR A 190 16.78 -11.14 -17.91
CA TYR A 190 16.72 -10.30 -19.10
C TYR A 190 15.35 -10.38 -19.75
N GLY A 191 14.86 -9.23 -20.22
CA GLY A 191 13.60 -9.14 -20.92
C GLY A 191 12.56 -8.33 -20.16
N THR A 192 11.31 -8.54 -20.50
CA THR A 192 10.17 -7.91 -19.84
C THR A 192 9.07 -8.94 -19.59
N ASN A 193 8.32 -8.76 -18.53
CA ASN A 193 7.19 -9.61 -18.20
C ASN A 193 5.98 -9.22 -19.06
N ILE A 194 5.28 -10.20 -19.59
CA ILE A 194 4.00 -10.02 -20.28
C ILE A 194 2.92 -10.58 -19.36
N ASN A 195 2.13 -9.67 -18.78
CA ASN A 195 1.02 -10.00 -17.90
C ASN A 195 -0.30 -9.93 -18.66
N TYR A 196 -1.16 -10.92 -18.46
CA TYR A 196 -2.48 -10.98 -19.08
C TYR A 196 -3.51 -11.61 -18.14
N TYR A 197 -4.77 -11.28 -18.37
CA TYR A 197 -5.93 -11.87 -17.70
C TYR A 197 -6.73 -12.71 -18.69
N LEU A 198 -7.23 -13.89 -18.25
CA LEU A 198 -8.05 -14.82 -19.03
C LEU A 198 -9.34 -15.15 -18.30
#